data_d82f817b3adedcc7cf16db0ddbd23465
#
_entry.id   d82f817b3adedcc7cf16db0ddbd23465
#
_cell.length_a   1.000
_cell.length_b   1.000
_cell.length_c   1.000
_cell.angle_alpha   90.00
_cell.angle_beta   90.00
_cell.angle_gamma   90.00
#
_symmetry.space_group_name_H-M   'P 1'
#
loop_
_entity.id
_entity.type
_entity.pdbx_description
1 polymer ?
#
loop_
_entity_poly.entity_id
_entity_poly.type
_entity_poly.pdbx_seq_one_letter_code
_entity_poly.pdbx_strand_id
1 'polypeptide(L)'
;SRMMNLPINYLEGFPKLETTLPAPYKLRFTGLLPPVVENAQIAMRRPAERIFTLEEYVENGQLQKDEYELICKCIKERKNILVGGSTGSGKTTFTNAIIRKMVEYTPYDSFYIVEDVPELQCKAPDVTFLSVTKYCAAEAVRTSLRWTPNRIIFGEIRYGEVADELIKSWNTGHTGNVTTIHADNASSM
;
A
#
# COMPACT_ATOMS: atom_id res chain seq x y z
N SER A 1 -24.91 -7.82 3.99
CA SER A 1 -24.21 -8.97 3.40
C SER A 1 -24.82 -9.41 2.06
N ARG A 2 -26.15 -9.26 1.85
CA ARG A 2 -26.79 -9.60 0.56
C ARG A 2 -26.27 -8.80 -0.65
N MET A 3 -25.88 -7.56 -0.49
CA MET A 3 -25.37 -6.72 -1.58
C MET A 3 -23.98 -7.14 -2.11
N MET A 4 -23.21 -7.91 -1.34
CA MET A 4 -21.82 -8.22 -1.68
C MET A 4 -21.53 -9.73 -1.67
N ASN A 5 -22.52 -10.60 -1.41
CA ASN A 5 -22.36 -12.06 -1.27
C ASN A 5 -21.20 -12.48 -0.33
N LEU A 6 -20.88 -11.63 0.66
CA LEU A 6 -19.82 -11.92 1.61
C LEU A 6 -20.40 -12.72 2.76
N PRO A 7 -19.84 -13.90 3.08
CA PRO A 7 -20.23 -14.64 4.26
C PRO A 7 -19.86 -13.84 5.50
N ILE A 8 -20.80 -13.71 6.43
CA ILE A 8 -20.47 -13.32 7.79
C ILE A 8 -19.85 -14.58 8.41
N ASN A 9 -18.59 -14.52 8.79
CA ASN A 9 -17.87 -15.68 9.29
C ASN A 9 -18.27 -15.95 10.77
N TYR A 10 -19.43 -16.55 10.98
CA TYR A 10 -19.89 -17.00 12.32
C TYR A 10 -19.11 -18.23 12.83
N LEU A 11 -18.41 -18.95 11.94
CA LEU A 11 -17.76 -20.24 12.25
C LEU A 11 -16.50 -20.09 13.08
N GLU A 12 -15.89 -18.89 13.14
CA GLU A 12 -14.64 -18.65 13.90
C GLU A 12 -14.88 -18.04 15.29
N GLY A 13 -16.12 -17.97 15.76
CA GLY A 13 -16.45 -17.40 17.08
C GLY A 13 -16.24 -15.88 17.21
N PHE A 14 -15.85 -15.21 16.12
CA PHE A 14 -15.64 -13.75 16.06
C PHE A 14 -16.42 -13.15 14.89
N PRO A 15 -17.73 -12.84 15.06
CA PRO A 15 -18.56 -12.32 13.98
C PRO A 15 -18.14 -10.90 13.58
N LYS A 16 -17.22 -10.83 12.63
CA LYS A 16 -16.78 -9.59 12.00
C LYS A 16 -17.03 -9.62 10.50
N LEU A 17 -17.23 -8.44 9.92
CA LEU A 17 -17.27 -8.23 8.49
C LEU A 17 -16.27 -7.13 8.12
N GLU A 18 -15.24 -7.48 7.38
CA GLU A 18 -14.28 -6.54 6.82
C GLU A 18 -14.35 -6.57 5.30
N THR A 19 -14.55 -5.41 4.70
CA THR A 19 -14.68 -5.31 3.24
C THR A 19 -14.46 -3.88 2.76
N THR A 20 -14.30 -3.72 1.45
CA THR A 20 -14.37 -2.41 0.79
C THR A 20 -15.72 -2.33 0.07
N LEU A 21 -16.48 -1.28 0.34
CA LEU A 21 -17.75 -1.04 -0.34
C LEU A 21 -17.50 -0.77 -1.84
N PRO A 22 -18.44 -1.18 -2.72
CA PRO A 22 -18.28 -0.94 -4.16
C PRO A 22 -18.30 0.55 -4.52
N ALA A 23 -17.90 0.84 -5.76
CA ALA A 23 -18.07 2.17 -6.31
C ALA A 23 -19.54 2.63 -6.20
N PRO A 24 -19.83 3.94 -6.01
CA PRO A 24 -18.86 5.03 -6.01
C PRO A 24 -18.13 5.25 -4.67
N TYR A 25 -18.58 4.62 -3.61
CA TYR A 25 -18.15 4.96 -2.25
C TYR A 25 -16.73 4.49 -1.92
N LYS A 26 -16.36 3.26 -2.32
CA LYS A 26 -15.05 2.63 -2.05
C LYS A 26 -14.58 2.78 -0.58
N LEU A 27 -15.54 2.83 0.36
CA LEU A 27 -15.25 2.98 1.78
C LEU A 27 -14.74 1.65 2.34
N ARG A 28 -13.67 1.67 3.14
CA ARG A 28 -13.32 0.56 4.00
C ARG A 28 -14.38 0.43 5.09
N PHE A 29 -14.96 -0.75 5.20
CA PHE A 29 -16.05 -1.06 6.13
C PHE A 29 -15.60 -2.16 7.08
N THR A 30 -15.77 -1.95 8.37
CA THR A 30 -15.59 -2.98 9.40
C THR A 30 -16.85 -2.99 10.26
N GLY A 31 -17.49 -4.14 10.33
CA GLY A 31 -18.66 -4.38 11.19
C GLY A 31 -18.36 -5.45 12.23
N LEU A 32 -18.77 -5.20 13.46
CA LEU A 32 -18.74 -6.15 14.58
C LEU A 32 -20.16 -6.42 15.06
N LEU A 33 -20.46 -7.68 15.35
CA LEU A 33 -21.78 -8.13 15.81
C LEU A 33 -21.68 -8.84 17.17
N PRO A 34 -22.78 -8.92 17.93
CA PRO A 34 -22.84 -9.77 19.11
C PRO A 34 -22.45 -11.23 18.77
N PRO A 35 -21.80 -11.95 19.66
CA PRO A 35 -21.52 -11.63 21.07
C PRO A 35 -20.18 -10.89 21.31
N VAL A 36 -19.43 -10.55 20.25
CA VAL A 36 -18.12 -9.87 20.39
C VAL A 36 -18.27 -8.45 20.92
N VAL A 37 -19.36 -7.82 20.58
CA VAL A 37 -19.80 -6.52 21.07
C VAL A 37 -21.22 -6.63 21.58
N GLU A 38 -21.60 -5.81 22.55
CA GLU A 38 -22.95 -5.81 23.12
C GLU A 38 -23.98 -5.41 22.06
N ASN A 39 -23.71 -4.36 21.31
CA ASN A 39 -24.52 -3.88 20.20
C ASN A 39 -23.69 -3.84 18.91
N ALA A 40 -24.32 -4.06 17.76
CA ALA A 40 -23.66 -4.00 16.47
C ALA A 40 -22.92 -2.67 16.28
N GLN A 41 -21.64 -2.74 15.94
CA GLN A 41 -20.79 -1.57 15.71
C GLN A 41 -20.26 -1.55 14.28
N ILE A 42 -20.14 -0.36 13.72
CA ILE A 42 -19.67 -0.14 12.37
C ILE A 42 -18.61 0.95 12.38
N ALA A 43 -17.49 0.65 11.73
CA ALA A 43 -16.46 1.64 11.41
C ALA A 43 -16.35 1.77 9.88
N MET A 44 -16.31 3.00 9.39
CA MET A 44 -16.10 3.29 7.98
C MET A 44 -14.94 4.28 7.81
N ARG A 45 -14.00 3.96 6.90
CA ARG A 45 -12.90 4.84 6.56
C ARG A 45 -12.95 5.16 5.07
N ARG A 46 -12.89 6.45 4.74
CA ARG A 46 -12.81 6.91 3.36
C ARG A 46 -11.38 6.82 2.86
N PRO A 47 -11.14 6.30 1.64
CA PRO A 47 -9.82 6.41 1.01
C PRO A 47 -9.47 7.88 0.79
N ALA A 48 -8.17 8.18 0.71
CA ALA A 48 -7.71 9.53 0.39
C ALA A 48 -8.19 9.93 -1.02
N GLU A 49 -8.89 11.05 -1.12
CA GLU A 49 -9.39 11.57 -2.40
C GLU A 49 -8.32 12.36 -3.15
N ARG A 50 -7.39 12.97 -2.41
CA ARG A 50 -6.30 13.79 -2.96
C ARG A 50 -4.96 13.09 -2.77
N ILE A 51 -4.19 13.01 -3.84
CA ILE A 51 -2.77 12.66 -3.81
C ILE A 51 -1.98 13.95 -3.78
N PHE A 52 -1.23 14.16 -2.70
CA PHE A 52 -0.26 15.24 -2.61
C PHE A 52 0.91 14.97 -3.54
N THR A 53 1.59 16.04 -3.98
CA THR A 53 2.87 15.95 -4.68
C THR A 53 4.01 16.07 -3.68
N LEU A 54 5.22 15.62 -4.05
CA LEU A 54 6.40 15.86 -3.22
C LEU A 54 6.73 17.34 -3.11
N GLU A 55 6.42 18.13 -4.15
CA GLU A 55 6.55 19.58 -4.15
C GLU A 55 5.66 20.24 -3.10
N GLU A 56 4.40 19.79 -2.97
CA GLU A 56 3.48 20.28 -1.94
C GLU A 56 3.99 19.97 -0.52
N TYR A 57 4.68 18.84 -0.32
CA TYR A 57 5.35 18.55 0.96
C TYR A 57 6.46 19.55 1.27
N VAL A 58 7.22 19.99 0.25
CA VAL A 58 8.26 21.01 0.41
C VAL A 58 7.61 22.37 0.71
N GLU A 59 6.60 22.78 -0.06
CA GLU A 59 5.88 24.03 0.11
C GLU A 59 5.24 24.17 1.50
N ASN A 60 4.75 23.06 2.05
CA ASN A 60 4.15 23.00 3.38
C ASN A 60 5.20 22.82 4.52
N GLY A 61 6.49 22.78 4.19
CA GLY A 61 7.58 22.61 5.17
C GLY A 61 7.65 21.22 5.84
N GLN A 62 6.96 20.24 5.27
CA GLN A 62 6.94 18.85 5.74
C GLN A 62 8.13 18.02 5.19
N LEU A 63 8.76 18.49 4.12
CA LEU A 63 9.93 17.90 3.49
C LEU A 63 10.95 19.03 3.21
N GLN A 64 12.21 18.82 3.55
CA GLN A 64 13.26 19.76 3.22
C GLN A 64 13.63 19.63 1.74
N LYS A 65 14.19 20.69 1.15
CA LYS A 65 14.53 20.71 -0.28
C LYS A 65 15.59 19.68 -0.65
N ASP A 66 16.57 19.48 0.18
CA ASP A 66 17.64 18.48 0.00
C ASP A 66 17.10 17.04 0.10
N GLU A 67 16.15 16.79 1.02
CA GLU A 67 15.43 15.52 1.13
C GLU A 67 14.60 15.24 -0.14
N TYR A 68 13.89 16.24 -0.65
CA TYR A 68 13.16 16.15 -1.91
C TYR A 68 14.10 15.80 -3.08
N GLU A 69 15.24 16.50 -3.20
CA GLU A 69 16.23 16.24 -4.24
C GLU A 69 16.79 14.82 -4.13
N LEU A 70 17.07 14.36 -2.91
CA LEU A 70 17.52 12.99 -2.65
C LEU A 70 16.46 11.95 -3.08
N ILE A 71 15.20 12.13 -2.71
CA ILE A 71 14.11 11.23 -3.12
C ILE A 71 13.98 11.19 -4.64
N CYS A 72 13.99 12.34 -5.29
CA CYS A 72 13.94 12.44 -6.74
C CYS A 72 15.12 11.74 -7.43
N LYS A 73 16.32 11.87 -6.87
CA LYS A 73 17.51 11.15 -7.32
C LYS A 73 17.34 9.64 -7.15
N CYS A 74 16.89 9.19 -5.98
CA CYS A 74 16.63 7.77 -5.72
C CYS A 74 15.63 7.17 -6.72
N ILE A 75 14.57 7.89 -7.05
CA ILE A 75 13.57 7.45 -8.03
C ILE A 75 14.19 7.31 -9.43
N LYS A 76 14.99 8.31 -9.86
CA LYS A 76 15.67 8.30 -11.18
C LYS A 76 16.71 7.18 -11.28
N GLU A 77 17.47 6.95 -10.22
CA GLU A 77 18.48 5.89 -10.14
C GLU A 77 17.88 4.51 -9.83
N ARG A 78 16.58 4.38 -9.78
CA ARG A 78 15.87 3.13 -9.47
C ARG A 78 16.32 2.50 -8.13
N LYS A 79 16.51 3.33 -7.11
CA LYS A 79 16.73 2.83 -5.75
C LYS A 79 15.44 2.34 -5.14
N ASN A 80 15.51 1.32 -4.31
CA ASN A 80 14.37 0.89 -3.51
C ASN A 80 14.20 1.85 -2.32
N ILE A 81 12.96 2.24 -2.07
CA ILE A 81 12.59 3.20 -1.03
C ILE A 81 11.73 2.49 0.02
N LEU A 82 12.15 2.58 1.28
CA LEU A 82 11.40 2.09 2.43
C LEU A 82 10.85 3.29 3.21
N VAL A 83 9.53 3.34 3.38
CA VAL A 83 8.84 4.41 4.12
C VAL A 83 8.39 3.86 5.47
N GLY A 84 9.04 4.28 6.53
CA GLY A 84 8.70 3.89 7.90
C GLY A 84 7.95 4.97 8.67
N GLY A 85 7.19 4.53 9.67
CA GLY A 85 6.51 5.44 10.60
C GLY A 85 5.40 4.72 11.37
N SER A 86 4.90 5.38 12.40
CA SER A 86 3.81 4.88 13.25
C SER A 86 2.46 4.86 12.51
N THR A 87 1.45 4.25 13.12
CA THR A 87 0.07 4.27 12.59
C THR A 87 -0.44 5.70 12.50
N GLY A 88 -1.03 6.05 11.36
CA GLY A 88 -1.59 7.39 11.14
C GLY A 88 -0.55 8.49 10.86
N SER A 89 0.75 8.16 10.74
CA SER A 89 1.82 9.13 10.44
C SER A 89 1.80 9.66 9.00
N GLY A 90 0.94 9.12 8.14
CA GLY A 90 0.86 9.55 6.74
C GLY A 90 1.72 8.74 5.76
N LYS A 91 2.24 7.57 6.16
CA LYS A 91 3.06 6.68 5.28
C LYS A 91 2.43 6.47 3.91
N THR A 92 1.19 5.99 3.89
CA THR A 92 0.47 5.71 2.63
C THR A 92 0.30 6.97 1.77
N THR A 93 0.02 8.12 2.40
CA THR A 93 -0.13 9.40 1.71
C THR A 93 1.19 9.83 1.06
N PHE A 94 2.30 9.70 1.80
CA PHE A 94 3.64 10.00 1.30
C PHE A 94 4.08 9.01 0.21
N THR A 95 3.79 7.71 0.40
CA THR A 95 4.05 6.68 -0.63
C THR A 95 3.31 6.98 -1.93
N ASN A 96 2.06 7.44 -1.87
CA ASN A 96 1.31 7.87 -3.04
C ASN A 96 1.96 9.06 -3.75
N ALA A 97 2.56 10.00 -3.01
CA ALA A 97 3.33 11.11 -3.60
C ALA A 97 4.60 10.59 -4.32
N ILE A 98 5.29 9.61 -3.74
CA ILE A 98 6.44 8.95 -4.38
C ILE A 98 6.02 8.20 -5.65
N ILE A 99 4.95 7.41 -5.60
CA ILE A 99 4.41 6.69 -6.77
C ILE A 99 4.05 7.68 -7.89
N ARG A 100 3.39 8.78 -7.54
CA ARG A 100 3.06 9.84 -8.50
C ARG A 100 4.32 10.38 -9.18
N LYS A 101 5.39 10.65 -8.41
CA LYS A 101 6.68 11.12 -8.95
C LYS A 101 7.37 10.04 -9.77
N MET A 102 7.25 8.76 -9.43
CA MET A 102 7.74 7.65 -10.25
C MET A 102 7.07 7.63 -11.62
N VAL A 103 5.73 7.74 -11.67
CA VAL A 103 4.97 7.81 -12.94
C VAL A 103 5.35 9.03 -13.77
N GLU A 104 5.60 10.18 -13.14
CA GLU A 104 6.05 11.39 -13.82
C GLU A 104 7.40 11.19 -14.52
N TYR A 105 8.37 10.53 -13.87
CA TYR A 105 9.70 10.30 -14.45
C TYR A 105 9.76 9.14 -15.43
N THR A 106 8.94 8.11 -15.23
CA THR A 106 8.92 6.90 -16.05
C THR A 106 7.47 6.50 -16.38
N PRO A 107 6.78 7.27 -17.25
CA PRO A 107 5.35 7.09 -17.51
C PRO A 107 4.99 5.78 -18.21
N TYR A 108 5.96 5.12 -18.82
CA TYR A 108 5.78 3.83 -19.51
C TYR A 108 6.26 2.63 -18.71
N ASP A 109 6.70 2.82 -17.46
CA ASP A 109 6.98 1.69 -16.58
C ASP A 109 5.68 0.93 -16.28
N SER A 110 5.78 -0.40 -16.24
CA SER A 110 4.73 -1.26 -15.73
C SER A 110 4.83 -1.36 -14.20
N PHE A 111 3.72 -1.11 -13.53
CA PHE A 111 3.61 -1.14 -12.07
C PHE A 111 2.81 -2.35 -11.61
N TYR A 112 3.36 -3.09 -10.66
CA TYR A 112 2.66 -4.17 -9.99
C TYR A 112 2.50 -3.81 -8.51
N ILE A 113 1.26 -3.53 -8.11
CA ILE A 113 0.92 -3.01 -6.79
C ILE A 113 0.20 -4.09 -5.98
N VAL A 114 0.81 -4.46 -4.85
CA VAL A 114 0.29 -5.47 -3.93
C VAL A 114 -0.12 -4.79 -2.64
N GLU A 115 -1.38 -4.93 -2.24
CA GLU A 115 -1.90 -4.35 -1.00
C GLU A 115 -3.02 -5.21 -0.41
N ASP A 116 -3.20 -5.17 0.91
CA ASP A 116 -4.32 -5.81 1.60
C ASP A 116 -5.57 -4.91 1.58
N VAL A 117 -5.36 -3.62 1.64
CA VAL A 117 -6.40 -2.60 1.59
C VAL A 117 -6.10 -1.64 0.46
N PRO A 118 -7.04 -1.38 -0.46
CA PRO A 118 -6.82 -0.51 -1.60
C PRO A 118 -6.71 0.97 -1.18
N GLU A 119 -5.51 1.40 -0.82
CA GLU A 119 -5.17 2.77 -0.42
C GLU A 119 -4.13 3.41 -1.37
N LEU A 120 -3.38 2.58 -2.12
CA LEU A 120 -2.39 3.05 -3.07
C LEU A 120 -3.05 3.49 -4.37
N GLN A 121 -2.49 4.52 -4.98
CA GLN A 121 -3.01 5.12 -6.20
C GLN A 121 -1.89 5.27 -7.22
N CYS A 122 -2.06 4.67 -8.38
CA CYS A 122 -1.15 4.77 -9.51
C CYS A 122 -1.92 5.10 -10.77
N LYS A 123 -1.47 6.11 -11.51
CA LYS A 123 -2.06 6.55 -12.77
C LYS A 123 -1.21 6.16 -13.99
N ALA A 124 -0.29 5.22 -13.84
CA ALA A 124 0.45 4.67 -14.98
C ALA A 124 -0.52 3.98 -15.96
N PRO A 125 -0.25 4.04 -17.28
CA PRO A 125 -1.05 3.32 -18.28
C PRO A 125 -1.04 1.81 -18.08
N ASP A 126 0.09 1.26 -17.63
CA ASP A 126 0.27 -0.16 -17.33
C ASP A 126 0.40 -0.36 -15.81
N VAL A 127 -0.69 -0.73 -15.16
CA VAL A 127 -0.73 -1.00 -13.74
C VAL A 127 -1.60 -2.21 -13.41
N THR A 128 -1.05 -3.10 -12.60
CA THR A 128 -1.77 -4.26 -12.05
C THR A 128 -1.90 -4.10 -10.54
N PHE A 129 -3.13 -4.16 -10.03
CA PHE A 129 -3.42 -4.17 -8.59
C PHE A 129 -3.78 -5.59 -8.14
N LEU A 130 -3.07 -6.10 -7.14
CA LEU A 130 -3.33 -7.38 -6.50
C LEU A 130 -3.70 -7.19 -5.03
N SER A 131 -4.86 -7.72 -4.64
CA SER A 131 -5.29 -7.71 -3.24
C SER A 131 -4.86 -9.00 -2.54
N VAL A 132 -4.05 -8.86 -1.48
CA VAL A 132 -3.59 -10.00 -0.65
C VAL A 132 -4.62 -10.46 0.38
N THR A 133 -5.79 -9.82 0.49
CA THR A 133 -6.88 -10.35 1.31
C THR A 133 -7.38 -11.71 0.84
N LYS A 134 -7.11 -12.06 -0.41
CA LYS A 134 -7.51 -13.34 -1.06
C LYS A 134 -6.34 -14.30 -1.27
N TYR A 135 -5.10 -13.82 -1.16
CA TYR A 135 -3.90 -14.60 -1.44
C TYR A 135 -2.85 -14.39 -0.36
N CYS A 136 -1.94 -15.33 -0.21
CA CYS A 136 -0.77 -15.16 0.63
C CYS A 136 0.10 -14.01 0.10
N ALA A 137 0.49 -13.07 0.97
CA ALA A 137 1.26 -11.90 0.60
C ALA A 137 2.63 -12.26 -0.03
N ALA A 138 3.31 -13.28 0.51
CA ALA A 138 4.57 -13.77 -0.05
C ALA A 138 4.39 -14.37 -1.45
N GLU A 139 3.29 -15.09 -1.70
CA GLU A 139 2.98 -15.61 -3.04
C GLU A 139 2.65 -14.50 -4.03
N ALA A 140 2.05 -13.41 -3.57
CA ALA A 140 1.82 -12.23 -4.40
C ALA A 140 3.13 -11.62 -4.90
N VAL A 141 4.16 -11.54 -4.03
CA VAL A 141 5.51 -11.08 -4.43
C VAL A 141 6.13 -12.06 -5.42
N ARG A 142 6.08 -13.38 -5.17
CA ARG A 142 6.62 -14.39 -6.11
C ARG A 142 5.92 -14.32 -7.47
N THR A 143 4.61 -14.09 -7.48
CA THR A 143 3.84 -13.96 -8.71
C THR A 143 4.26 -12.72 -9.49
N SER A 144 4.55 -11.60 -8.83
CA SER A 144 5.01 -10.38 -9.49
C SER A 144 6.26 -10.62 -10.35
N LEU A 145 7.16 -11.50 -9.93
CA LEU A 145 8.37 -11.81 -10.68
C LEU A 145 8.10 -12.47 -12.05
N ARG A 146 6.96 -13.15 -12.18
CA ARG A 146 6.52 -13.77 -13.45
C ARG A 146 5.90 -12.76 -14.42
N TRP A 147 5.41 -11.63 -13.90
CA TRP A 147 4.86 -10.53 -14.70
C TRP A 147 5.95 -9.60 -15.22
N THR A 148 7.17 -9.74 -14.70
CA THR A 148 8.34 -8.92 -15.09
C THR A 148 8.04 -7.41 -15.11
N PRO A 149 7.40 -6.85 -14.08
CA PRO A 149 7.08 -5.44 -14.06
C PRO A 149 8.36 -4.61 -13.87
N ASN A 150 8.31 -3.36 -14.29
CA ASN A 150 9.41 -2.43 -14.06
C ASN A 150 9.49 -2.00 -12.59
N ARG A 151 8.34 -1.99 -11.88
CA ARG A 151 8.24 -1.58 -10.47
C ARG A 151 7.28 -2.48 -9.71
N ILE A 152 7.72 -2.95 -8.54
CA ILE A 152 6.91 -3.71 -7.59
C ILE A 152 6.67 -2.83 -6.37
N ILE A 153 5.43 -2.44 -6.15
CA ILE A 153 5.02 -1.64 -5.01
C ILE A 153 4.30 -2.56 -4.02
N PHE A 154 4.80 -2.63 -2.80
CA PHE A 154 4.14 -3.40 -1.76
C PHE A 154 3.60 -2.44 -0.69
N GLY A 155 2.29 -2.49 -0.45
CA GLY A 155 1.59 -1.52 0.39
C GLY A 155 2.17 -1.42 1.80
N GLU A 156 2.35 -2.56 2.48
CA GLU A 156 2.90 -2.58 3.83
C GLU A 156 3.51 -3.93 4.18
N ILE A 157 4.74 -3.92 4.67
CA ILE A 157 5.39 -5.11 5.22
C ILE A 157 4.90 -5.32 6.65
N ARG A 158 4.24 -6.47 6.89
CA ARG A 158 3.75 -6.87 8.22
C ARG A 158 4.36 -8.16 8.73
N TYR A 159 4.92 -8.97 7.84
CA TYR A 159 5.43 -10.30 8.13
C TYR A 159 6.83 -10.48 7.56
N GLY A 160 7.71 -11.16 8.29
CA GLY A 160 9.09 -11.41 7.89
C GLY A 160 9.20 -12.14 6.55
N GLU A 161 8.32 -13.12 6.27
CA GLU A 161 8.30 -13.83 4.99
C GLU A 161 8.12 -12.89 3.78
N VAL A 162 7.31 -11.83 3.92
CA VAL A 162 7.13 -10.83 2.87
C VAL A 162 8.38 -9.99 2.69
N ALA A 163 9.02 -9.59 3.79
CA ALA A 163 10.28 -8.85 3.76
C ALA A 163 11.36 -9.67 3.03
N ASP A 164 11.49 -10.95 3.35
CA ASP A 164 12.45 -11.87 2.72
C ASP A 164 12.24 -11.97 1.20
N GLU A 165 11.00 -12.15 0.75
CA GLU A 165 10.68 -12.25 -0.68
C GLU A 165 10.91 -10.91 -1.41
N LEU A 166 10.61 -9.78 -0.78
CA LEU A 166 10.90 -8.46 -1.35
C LEU A 166 12.41 -8.22 -1.48
N ILE A 167 13.20 -8.52 -0.44
CA ILE A 167 14.66 -8.39 -0.47
C ILE A 167 15.25 -9.30 -1.56
N LYS A 168 14.78 -10.54 -1.68
CA LYS A 168 15.20 -11.43 -2.77
C LYS A 168 14.88 -10.84 -4.14
N SER A 169 13.68 -10.29 -4.33
CA SER A 169 13.30 -9.65 -5.59
C SER A 169 14.21 -8.46 -5.93
N TRP A 170 14.53 -7.65 -4.94
CA TRP A 170 15.43 -6.51 -5.11
C TRP A 170 16.86 -6.92 -5.48
N ASN A 171 17.36 -8.01 -4.87
CA ASN A 171 18.67 -8.56 -5.17
C ASN A 171 18.75 -9.28 -6.53
N THR A 172 17.61 -9.62 -7.12
CA THR A 172 17.53 -10.25 -8.46
C THR A 172 17.26 -9.27 -9.59
N GLY A 173 17.41 -7.97 -9.35
CA GLY A 173 17.34 -6.94 -10.38
C GLY A 173 16.02 -6.15 -10.44
N HIS A 174 15.03 -6.50 -9.62
CA HIS A 174 13.78 -5.73 -9.53
C HIS A 174 14.00 -4.53 -8.60
N THR A 175 14.54 -3.44 -9.14
CA THR A 175 14.89 -2.20 -8.41
C THR A 175 13.93 -1.07 -8.73
N GLY A 176 13.96 0.02 -7.94
CA GLY A 176 13.11 1.19 -8.15
C GLY A 176 11.72 1.04 -7.55
N ASN A 177 11.62 0.30 -6.47
CA ASN A 177 10.37 -0.01 -5.77
C ASN A 177 10.13 0.92 -4.59
N VAL A 178 8.91 0.93 -4.07
CA VAL A 178 8.59 1.56 -2.78
C VAL A 178 7.71 0.64 -1.96
N THR A 179 7.94 0.59 -0.65
CA THR A 179 7.11 -0.14 0.30
C THR A 179 7.04 0.60 1.63
N THR A 180 6.07 0.23 2.47
CA THR A 180 5.95 0.80 3.81
C THR A 180 6.18 -0.24 4.89
N ILE A 181 6.60 0.22 6.06
CA ILE A 181 6.73 -0.60 7.28
C ILE A 181 6.32 0.21 8.51
N HIS A 182 5.74 -0.46 9.50
CA HIS A 182 5.56 0.14 10.82
C HIS A 182 6.88 0.17 11.57
N ALA A 183 7.33 1.37 11.92
CA ALA A 183 8.55 1.57 12.71
C ALA A 183 8.45 2.91 13.45
N ASP A 184 8.97 2.95 14.67
CA ASP A 184 9.00 4.18 15.47
C ASP A 184 10.17 5.08 15.08
N ASN A 185 11.21 4.50 14.49
CA ASN A 185 12.42 5.20 14.00
C ASN A 185 13.14 4.35 12.95
N ALA A 186 14.15 4.94 12.30
CA ALA A 186 14.92 4.27 11.26
C ALA A 186 15.69 3.02 11.74
N SER A 187 16.08 2.98 13.02
CA SER A 187 16.80 1.83 13.60
C SER A 187 15.89 0.63 13.88
N SER A 188 14.57 0.83 13.91
CA SER A 188 13.57 -0.24 14.12
C SER A 188 12.96 -0.75 12.81
N MET A 189 13.41 -0.24 11.67
CA MET A 189 13.07 -0.72 10.33
C MET A 189 13.88 -1.97 9.96
#